data_ed46edd8f5d132b0932ff3c843ece774
#
_entry.id   ed46edd8f5d132b0932ff3c843ece774
#
_cell.length_a   1.000
_cell.length_b   1.000
_cell.length_c   1.000
_cell.angle_alpha   90.00
_cell.angle_beta   90.00
_cell.angle_gamma   90.00
#
_symmetry.space_group_name_H-M   'P 1'
#
loop_
_entity.id
_entity.type
_entity.pdbx_description
1 polymer ?
#
loop_
_entity_poly.entity_id
_entity_poly.type
_entity_poly.pdbx_seq_one_letter_code
_entity_poly.pdbx_strand_id
1 'polypeptide(L)'
;MTSTMVISPLMRRRLANFRANKRGFWALIVFSIIFVLSLGAELIANDKPLVVRHEDQFYFPVLFTYPETTFGGVLKGPTNYRDPTVEELIDSAGWQVWPLIPFSYATIDREIPTSVPSPPSRRHWLGTDDVARDVAARVIYGFRLSVLFGFTLTIASSIIGVTVGAVQGYFGGRIDLVGQRLVEIWAGLPVLFLLILLSSLVDPSAPMLLLLLMLFSWMALVAVVRAEFLRTRNFDYVRASRALGVSNFDIIRQDVLPNAMVA
;
A
#
# COMPACT_ATOMS: atom_id res chain seq x y z
N MET A 1 31.87 -13.76 -12.77
CA MET A 1 32.27 -13.26 -11.44
C MET A 1 31.01 -12.99 -10.65
N THR A 2 30.61 -13.94 -9.81
CA THR A 2 29.42 -13.82 -8.94
C THR A 2 29.80 -12.92 -7.75
N SER A 3 29.32 -11.69 -7.76
CA SER A 3 29.43 -10.77 -6.63
C SER A 3 28.56 -11.32 -5.50
N THR A 4 29.16 -12.09 -4.59
CA THR A 4 28.54 -12.38 -3.31
C THR A 4 28.41 -11.06 -2.55
N MET A 5 27.18 -10.57 -2.35
CA MET A 5 26.91 -9.43 -1.47
C MET A 5 27.44 -9.75 -0.05
N VAL A 6 28.63 -9.29 0.26
CA VAL A 6 29.20 -9.42 1.60
C VAL A 6 28.44 -8.44 2.51
N ILE A 7 27.51 -8.99 3.29
CA ILE A 7 26.78 -8.23 4.29
C ILE A 7 27.82 -7.62 5.27
N SER A 8 27.83 -6.29 5.42
CA SER A 8 28.76 -5.60 6.30
C SER A 8 28.64 -6.11 7.76
N PRO A 9 29.72 -6.08 8.56
CA PRO A 9 29.69 -6.52 9.96
C PRO A 9 28.60 -5.81 10.79
N LEU A 10 28.36 -4.53 10.51
CA LEU A 10 27.32 -3.73 11.15
C LEU A 10 25.93 -4.26 10.83
N MET A 11 25.66 -4.59 9.56
CA MET A 11 24.37 -5.15 9.12
C MET A 11 24.13 -6.52 9.76
N ARG A 12 25.16 -7.37 9.85
CA ARG A 12 25.08 -8.66 10.57
C ARG A 12 24.68 -8.47 12.03
N ARG A 13 25.31 -7.52 12.74
CA ARG A 13 25.01 -7.23 14.13
C ARG A 13 23.58 -6.70 14.31
N ARG A 14 23.13 -5.79 13.44
CA ARG A 14 21.74 -5.27 13.43
C ARG A 14 20.72 -6.40 13.20
N LEU A 15 20.98 -7.28 12.25
CA LEU A 15 20.12 -8.41 11.96
C LEU A 15 20.07 -9.41 13.12
N ALA A 16 21.22 -9.68 13.75
CA ALA A 16 21.30 -10.54 14.93
C ALA A 16 20.52 -9.94 16.13
N ASN A 17 20.67 -8.65 16.38
CA ASN A 17 19.92 -7.94 17.43
C ASN A 17 18.41 -7.96 17.16
N PHE A 18 18.00 -7.77 15.90
CA PHE A 18 16.58 -7.86 15.51
C PHE A 18 16.03 -9.29 15.74
N ARG A 19 16.77 -10.32 15.33
CA ARG A 19 16.38 -11.72 15.56
C ARG A 19 16.34 -12.10 17.04
N ALA A 20 17.17 -11.48 17.87
CA ALA A 20 17.15 -11.66 19.31
C ALA A 20 15.87 -11.08 19.95
N ASN A 21 15.29 -10.06 19.36
CA ASN A 21 13.97 -9.53 19.72
C ASN A 21 12.87 -10.43 19.17
N LYS A 22 12.58 -11.53 19.88
CA LYS A 22 11.60 -12.54 19.44
C LYS A 22 10.23 -11.94 19.13
N ARG A 23 9.76 -10.96 19.91
CA ARG A 23 8.44 -10.32 19.69
C ARG A 23 8.40 -9.56 18.37
N GLY A 24 9.38 -8.70 18.11
CA GLY A 24 9.48 -7.94 16.85
C GLY A 24 9.67 -8.85 15.64
N PHE A 25 10.48 -9.91 15.78
CA PHE A 25 10.73 -10.87 14.72
C PHE A 25 9.44 -11.63 14.31
N TRP A 26 8.70 -12.19 15.28
CA TRP A 26 7.45 -12.90 15.00
C TRP A 26 6.34 -11.96 14.50
N ALA A 27 6.24 -10.75 15.05
CA ALA A 27 5.29 -9.75 14.55
C ALA A 27 5.54 -9.41 13.08
N LEU A 28 6.81 -9.24 12.67
CA LEU A 28 7.15 -9.00 11.27
C LEU A 28 6.78 -10.19 10.38
N ILE A 29 7.05 -11.43 10.83
CA ILE A 29 6.70 -12.63 10.06
C ILE A 29 5.18 -12.73 9.88
N VAL A 30 4.42 -12.61 10.96
CA VAL A 30 2.95 -12.69 10.90
C VAL A 30 2.38 -11.60 10.01
N PHE A 31 2.84 -10.36 10.17
CA PHE A 31 2.43 -9.24 9.32
C PHE A 31 2.75 -9.50 7.84
N SER A 32 3.97 -9.99 7.55
CA SER A 32 4.39 -10.27 6.18
C SER A 32 3.57 -11.39 5.54
N ILE A 33 3.25 -12.45 6.30
CA ILE A 33 2.40 -13.54 5.81
C ILE A 33 1.01 -13.01 5.48
N ILE A 34 0.38 -12.26 6.41
CA ILE A 34 -0.95 -11.69 6.19
C ILE A 34 -0.94 -10.74 5.00
N PHE A 35 0.11 -9.93 4.86
CA PHE A 35 0.25 -9.01 3.73
C PHE A 35 0.40 -9.75 2.41
N VAL A 36 1.27 -10.75 2.32
CA VAL A 36 1.44 -11.58 1.11
C VAL A 36 0.15 -12.30 0.75
N LEU A 37 -0.56 -12.86 1.71
CA LEU A 37 -1.88 -13.46 1.48
C LEU A 37 -2.89 -12.43 0.96
N SER A 38 -2.88 -11.21 1.50
CA SER A 38 -3.79 -10.14 1.04
C SER A 38 -3.50 -9.66 -0.38
N LEU A 39 -2.27 -9.82 -0.90
CA LEU A 39 -1.97 -9.54 -2.31
C LEU A 39 -2.73 -10.46 -3.27
N GLY A 40 -3.01 -11.68 -2.84
CA GLY A 40 -3.87 -12.64 -3.55
C GLY A 40 -5.32 -12.61 -3.08
N ALA A 41 -5.84 -11.47 -2.66
CA ALA A 41 -7.22 -11.34 -2.13
C ALA A 41 -8.27 -11.93 -3.06
N GLU A 42 -8.10 -11.77 -4.38
CA GLU A 42 -9.01 -12.30 -5.40
C GLU A 42 -9.09 -13.82 -5.42
N LEU A 43 -8.06 -14.52 -4.95
CA LEU A 43 -8.05 -15.97 -4.83
C LEU A 43 -8.75 -16.46 -3.54
N ILE A 44 -8.86 -15.59 -2.54
CA ILE A 44 -9.42 -15.91 -1.22
C ILE A 44 -10.89 -15.46 -1.14
N ALA A 45 -11.18 -14.27 -1.66
CA ALA A 45 -12.48 -13.62 -1.57
C ALA A 45 -12.81 -12.95 -2.91
N ASN A 46 -13.77 -13.50 -3.65
CA ASN A 46 -14.19 -12.98 -4.96
C ASN A 46 -15.62 -13.44 -5.28
N ASP A 47 -16.32 -12.65 -6.07
CA ASP A 47 -17.66 -12.96 -6.61
C ASP A 47 -17.61 -13.70 -7.95
N LYS A 48 -16.40 -14.15 -8.35
CA LYS A 48 -16.16 -14.97 -9.54
C LYS A 48 -15.50 -16.29 -9.15
N PRO A 49 -15.84 -17.41 -9.79
CA PRO A 49 -15.15 -18.67 -9.58
C PRO A 49 -13.66 -18.57 -9.95
N LEU A 50 -12.83 -19.33 -9.27
CA LEU A 50 -11.40 -19.46 -9.59
C LEU A 50 -11.20 -20.17 -10.90
N VAL A 51 -11.96 -21.27 -11.09
CA VAL A 51 -11.91 -22.12 -12.27
C VAL A 51 -13.35 -22.53 -12.62
N VAL A 52 -13.66 -22.49 -13.89
CA VAL A 52 -14.89 -23.06 -14.47
C VAL A 52 -14.47 -24.06 -15.55
N ARG A 53 -14.98 -25.29 -15.50
CA ARG A 53 -14.93 -26.22 -16.60
C ARG A 53 -16.30 -26.25 -17.26
N HIS A 54 -16.37 -25.95 -18.55
CA HIS A 54 -17.60 -25.96 -19.33
C HIS A 54 -17.28 -26.51 -20.72
N GLU A 55 -18.05 -27.50 -21.22
CA GLU A 55 -17.84 -28.15 -22.51
C GLU A 55 -16.39 -28.61 -22.75
N ASP A 56 -15.77 -29.29 -21.77
CA ASP A 56 -14.38 -29.74 -21.77
C ASP A 56 -13.31 -28.65 -21.88
N GLN A 57 -13.66 -27.37 -21.77
CA GLN A 57 -12.73 -26.25 -21.72
C GLN A 57 -12.59 -25.68 -20.29
N PHE A 58 -11.39 -25.18 -19.99
CA PHE A 58 -11.14 -24.53 -18.71
C PHE A 58 -11.13 -23.00 -18.87
N TYR A 59 -11.85 -22.32 -17.99
CA TYR A 59 -11.94 -20.88 -17.93
C TYR A 59 -11.49 -20.40 -16.55
N PHE A 60 -10.86 -19.20 -16.50
CA PHE A 60 -10.34 -18.59 -15.27
C PHE A 60 -10.98 -17.22 -15.05
N PRO A 61 -12.21 -17.15 -14.53
CA PRO A 61 -12.97 -15.92 -14.37
C PRO A 61 -12.30 -14.86 -13.48
N VAL A 62 -11.47 -15.29 -12.53
CA VAL A 62 -10.67 -14.39 -11.68
C VAL A 62 -9.66 -13.57 -12.50
N LEU A 63 -9.10 -14.16 -13.57
CA LEU A 63 -8.07 -13.53 -14.39
C LEU A 63 -8.63 -12.86 -15.64
N PHE A 64 -9.68 -13.44 -16.23
CA PHE A 64 -10.25 -12.98 -17.50
C PHE A 64 -11.76 -12.75 -17.37
N THR A 65 -12.25 -11.78 -18.12
CA THR A 65 -13.69 -11.52 -18.19
C THR A 65 -14.26 -12.24 -19.42
N TYR A 66 -15.24 -13.11 -19.20
CA TYR A 66 -15.94 -13.85 -20.25
C TYR A 66 -17.37 -13.32 -20.40
N PRO A 67 -17.91 -13.25 -21.63
CA PRO A 67 -19.31 -12.93 -21.84
C PRO A 67 -20.17 -14.14 -21.46
N GLU A 68 -21.41 -13.90 -21.05
CA GLU A 68 -22.36 -14.95 -20.66
C GLU A 68 -22.62 -15.95 -21.79
N THR A 69 -22.54 -15.48 -23.05
CA THR A 69 -22.65 -16.34 -24.24
C THR A 69 -21.62 -17.46 -24.31
N THR A 70 -20.51 -17.34 -23.60
CA THR A 70 -19.48 -18.40 -23.49
C THR A 70 -20.01 -19.63 -22.77
N PHE A 71 -20.98 -19.45 -21.88
CA PHE A 71 -21.59 -20.51 -21.05
C PHE A 71 -23.03 -20.85 -21.50
N GLY A 72 -23.38 -20.49 -22.74
CA GLY A 72 -24.72 -20.79 -23.30
C GLY A 72 -25.79 -19.74 -22.97
N GLY A 73 -25.45 -18.66 -22.29
CA GLY A 73 -26.38 -17.57 -22.02
C GLY A 73 -26.62 -16.66 -23.21
N VAL A 74 -27.47 -15.65 -23.04
CA VAL A 74 -27.91 -14.74 -24.11
C VAL A 74 -27.28 -13.37 -24.07
N LEU A 75 -26.71 -12.97 -22.96
CA LEU A 75 -26.11 -11.64 -22.76
C LEU A 75 -24.65 -11.57 -23.26
N LYS A 76 -24.35 -10.49 -23.99
CA LYS A 76 -22.98 -10.22 -24.47
C LYS A 76 -22.11 -9.48 -23.42
N GLY A 77 -22.69 -9.12 -22.28
CA GLY A 77 -22.01 -8.48 -21.17
C GLY A 77 -21.15 -9.44 -20.34
N PRO A 78 -20.38 -8.93 -19.36
CA PRO A 78 -19.64 -9.76 -18.43
C PRO A 78 -20.57 -10.73 -17.68
N THR A 79 -20.14 -11.99 -17.56
CA THR A 79 -20.92 -13.05 -16.89
C THR A 79 -21.08 -12.73 -15.40
N ASN A 80 -22.31 -12.79 -14.93
CA ASN A 80 -22.63 -12.81 -13.51
C ASN A 80 -22.73 -14.27 -13.03
N TYR A 81 -21.64 -14.80 -12.48
CA TYR A 81 -21.56 -16.20 -12.03
C TYR A 81 -22.43 -16.52 -10.82
N ARG A 82 -23.05 -15.51 -10.20
CA ARG A 82 -24.00 -15.68 -9.09
C ARG A 82 -25.46 -15.64 -9.53
N ASP A 83 -25.70 -15.47 -10.81
CA ASP A 83 -27.04 -15.58 -11.37
C ASP A 83 -27.45 -17.07 -11.40
N PRO A 84 -28.57 -17.45 -10.79
CA PRO A 84 -29.02 -18.86 -10.77
C PRO A 84 -29.11 -19.49 -12.15
N THR A 85 -29.48 -18.71 -13.17
CA THR A 85 -29.57 -19.19 -14.56
C THR A 85 -28.20 -19.55 -15.12
N VAL A 86 -27.18 -18.70 -14.84
CA VAL A 86 -25.80 -18.94 -15.27
C VAL A 86 -25.18 -20.11 -14.51
N GLU A 87 -25.46 -20.21 -13.22
CA GLU A 87 -25.03 -21.34 -12.39
C GLU A 87 -25.56 -22.66 -12.93
N GLU A 88 -26.85 -22.73 -13.26
CA GLU A 88 -27.49 -23.92 -13.87
C GLU A 88 -26.87 -24.27 -15.25
N LEU A 89 -26.60 -23.26 -16.10
CA LEU A 89 -25.93 -23.47 -17.39
C LEU A 89 -24.55 -24.07 -17.23
N ILE A 90 -23.76 -23.57 -16.29
CA ILE A 90 -22.39 -24.07 -16.02
C ILE A 90 -22.45 -25.49 -15.44
N ASP A 91 -23.31 -25.73 -14.47
CA ASP A 91 -23.42 -27.03 -13.77
C ASP A 91 -24.02 -28.13 -14.68
N SER A 92 -24.82 -27.76 -15.67
CA SER A 92 -25.35 -28.71 -16.66
C SER A 92 -24.30 -29.29 -17.61
N ALA A 93 -23.24 -28.53 -17.91
CA ALA A 93 -22.17 -28.88 -18.85
C ALA A 93 -20.76 -28.97 -18.22
N GLY A 94 -20.67 -28.84 -16.88
CA GLY A 94 -19.37 -28.83 -16.21
C GLY A 94 -19.43 -28.67 -14.70
N TRP A 95 -18.47 -27.93 -14.16
CA TRP A 95 -18.37 -27.62 -12.73
C TRP A 95 -17.58 -26.32 -12.53
N GLN A 96 -17.70 -25.73 -11.33
CA GLN A 96 -17.00 -24.51 -10.95
C GLN A 96 -16.40 -24.62 -9.53
N VAL A 97 -15.26 -23.96 -9.34
CA VAL A 97 -14.58 -23.88 -8.03
C VAL A 97 -14.60 -22.42 -7.56
N TRP A 98 -15.26 -22.20 -6.46
CA TRP A 98 -15.34 -20.90 -5.82
C TRP A 98 -14.17 -20.65 -4.89
N PRO A 99 -13.78 -19.38 -4.67
CA PRO A 99 -12.86 -19.01 -3.59
C PRO A 99 -13.48 -19.30 -2.22
N LEU A 100 -12.64 -19.25 -1.19
CA LEU A 100 -13.03 -19.55 0.19
C LEU A 100 -14.18 -18.66 0.69
N ILE A 101 -14.18 -17.39 0.28
CA ILE A 101 -15.26 -16.43 0.50
C ILE A 101 -15.81 -16.06 -0.88
N PRO A 102 -17.01 -16.52 -1.26
CA PRO A 102 -17.58 -16.31 -2.60
C PRO A 102 -18.19 -14.90 -2.75
N PHE A 103 -17.56 -13.89 -2.16
CA PHE A 103 -17.95 -12.48 -2.20
C PHE A 103 -16.72 -11.61 -2.40
N SER A 104 -16.83 -10.56 -3.22
CA SER A 104 -15.82 -9.51 -3.29
C SER A 104 -16.10 -8.42 -2.23
N TYR A 105 -15.20 -7.47 -2.10
CA TYR A 105 -15.39 -6.32 -1.20
C TYR A 105 -16.58 -5.42 -1.57
N ALA A 106 -17.06 -5.50 -2.81
CA ALA A 106 -18.14 -4.67 -3.35
C ALA A 106 -19.47 -5.45 -3.52
N THR A 107 -19.42 -6.78 -3.46
CA THR A 107 -20.59 -7.62 -3.71
C THR A 107 -21.66 -7.43 -2.64
N ILE A 108 -22.85 -7.04 -3.06
CA ILE A 108 -24.04 -6.92 -2.21
C ILE A 108 -24.79 -8.23 -2.25
N ASP A 109 -24.93 -8.92 -1.11
CA ASP A 109 -25.74 -10.12 -1.01
C ASP A 109 -27.22 -9.76 -0.80
N ARG A 110 -28.03 -9.99 -1.82
CA ARG A 110 -29.47 -9.69 -1.80
C ARG A 110 -30.32 -10.84 -1.23
N GLU A 111 -29.69 -11.98 -0.92
CA GLU A 111 -30.38 -13.19 -0.45
C GLU A 111 -30.34 -13.32 1.08
N ILE A 112 -29.91 -12.28 1.80
CA ILE A 112 -29.85 -12.29 3.26
C ILE A 112 -31.28 -12.26 3.82
N PRO A 113 -31.69 -13.28 4.60
CA PRO A 113 -33.06 -13.37 5.12
C PRO A 113 -33.32 -12.45 6.31
N THR A 114 -32.30 -11.79 6.84
CA THR A 114 -32.35 -10.95 8.03
C THR A 114 -32.11 -9.48 7.70
N SER A 115 -32.38 -8.60 8.65
CA SER A 115 -31.98 -7.18 8.53
C SER A 115 -30.46 -7.02 8.47
N VAL A 116 -29.99 -6.05 7.69
CA VAL A 116 -28.57 -5.66 7.65
C VAL A 116 -28.32 -4.52 8.63
N PRO A 117 -27.14 -4.51 9.30
CA PRO A 117 -26.05 -5.49 9.23
C PRO A 117 -26.46 -6.87 9.84
N SER A 118 -26.07 -7.96 9.18
CA SER A 118 -26.35 -9.30 9.69
C SER A 118 -25.19 -9.85 10.53
N PRO A 119 -25.50 -10.69 11.56
CA PRO A 119 -24.48 -11.29 12.42
C PRO A 119 -23.62 -12.32 11.65
N PRO A 120 -22.49 -12.74 12.24
CA PRO A 120 -21.68 -13.82 11.68
C PRO A 120 -22.45 -15.10 11.41
N SER A 121 -22.21 -15.71 10.26
CA SER A 121 -22.86 -16.92 9.79
C SER A 121 -21.89 -17.81 9.01
N ARG A 122 -22.34 -19.01 8.58
CA ARG A 122 -21.52 -19.87 7.70
C ARG A 122 -21.26 -19.24 6.34
N ARG A 123 -22.17 -18.40 5.85
CA ARG A 123 -22.06 -17.70 4.56
C ARG A 123 -21.20 -16.43 4.68
N HIS A 124 -21.34 -15.71 5.78
CA HIS A 124 -20.60 -14.48 6.10
C HIS A 124 -19.90 -14.63 7.44
N TRP A 125 -18.63 -15.00 7.44
CA TRP A 125 -17.90 -15.36 8.66
C TRP A 125 -17.81 -14.24 9.70
N LEU A 126 -17.70 -13.00 9.26
CA LEU A 126 -17.72 -11.81 10.12
C LEU A 126 -19.03 -11.01 10.00
N GLY A 127 -20.07 -11.63 9.42
CA GLY A 127 -21.32 -10.92 9.15
C GLY A 127 -21.22 -9.97 7.95
N THR A 128 -22.21 -9.10 7.83
CA THR A 128 -22.28 -8.11 6.76
C THR A 128 -22.31 -6.70 7.30
N ASP A 129 -21.95 -5.73 6.45
CA ASP A 129 -22.14 -4.32 6.73
C ASP A 129 -23.59 -3.85 6.51
N ASP A 130 -23.81 -2.55 6.67
CA ASP A 130 -25.10 -1.87 6.52
C ASP A 130 -25.69 -1.91 5.10
N VAL A 131 -24.91 -2.34 4.10
CA VAL A 131 -25.31 -2.47 2.69
C VAL A 131 -25.25 -3.93 2.23
N ALA A 132 -25.22 -4.90 3.17
CA ALA A 132 -25.18 -6.34 2.87
C ALA A 132 -23.90 -6.82 2.17
N ARG A 133 -22.74 -6.18 2.37
CA ARG A 133 -21.44 -6.65 1.85
C ARG A 133 -20.72 -7.47 2.91
N ASP A 134 -19.99 -8.49 2.47
CA ASP A 134 -19.25 -9.38 3.36
C ASP A 134 -18.10 -8.65 4.08
N VAL A 135 -18.10 -8.64 5.42
CA VAL A 135 -17.10 -7.95 6.23
C VAL A 135 -15.73 -8.62 6.14
N ALA A 136 -15.66 -9.96 6.05
CA ALA A 136 -14.38 -10.67 5.94
C ALA A 136 -13.68 -10.36 4.62
N ALA A 137 -14.42 -10.37 3.50
CA ALA A 137 -13.90 -9.92 2.21
C ALA A 137 -13.39 -8.48 2.28
N ARG A 138 -14.18 -7.57 2.85
CA ARG A 138 -13.78 -6.15 2.99
C ARG A 138 -12.54 -5.96 3.84
N VAL A 139 -12.37 -6.74 4.91
CA VAL A 139 -11.17 -6.68 5.76
C VAL A 139 -9.92 -7.10 4.97
N ILE A 140 -10.00 -8.18 4.18
CA ILE A 140 -8.86 -8.67 3.38
C ILE A 140 -8.43 -7.62 2.34
N TYR A 141 -9.38 -7.11 1.56
CA TYR A 141 -9.11 -6.08 0.55
C TYR A 141 -8.68 -4.74 1.17
N GLY A 142 -9.34 -4.33 2.28
CA GLY A 142 -9.02 -3.11 3.01
C GLY A 142 -7.63 -3.16 3.62
N PHE A 143 -7.20 -4.30 4.16
CA PHE A 143 -5.85 -4.49 4.69
C PHE A 143 -4.81 -4.30 3.59
N ARG A 144 -4.96 -4.94 2.42
CA ARG A 144 -4.07 -4.76 1.26
C ARG A 144 -3.97 -3.29 0.86
N LEU A 145 -5.13 -2.65 0.69
CA LEU A 145 -5.19 -1.24 0.30
C LEU A 145 -4.48 -0.35 1.32
N SER A 146 -4.74 -0.55 2.61
CA SER A 146 -4.15 0.26 3.69
C SER A 146 -2.64 0.11 3.77
N VAL A 147 -2.13 -1.11 3.62
CA VAL A 147 -0.68 -1.37 3.65
C VAL A 147 0.01 -0.76 2.43
N LEU A 148 -0.52 -0.98 1.23
CA LEU A 148 0.05 -0.40 0.00
C LEU A 148 0.00 1.13 0.04
N PHE A 149 -1.11 1.70 0.49
CA PHE A 149 -1.29 3.14 0.68
C PHE A 149 -0.25 3.70 1.65
N GLY A 150 -0.11 3.08 2.83
CA GLY A 150 0.85 3.50 3.86
C GLY A 150 2.30 3.41 3.38
N PHE A 151 2.69 2.33 2.68
CA PHE A 151 4.03 2.21 2.10
C PHE A 151 4.29 3.26 1.03
N THR A 152 3.36 3.45 0.10
CA THR A 152 3.51 4.45 -0.97
C THR A 152 3.64 5.85 -0.39
N LEU A 153 2.77 6.21 0.55
CA LEU A 153 2.83 7.50 1.23
C LEU A 153 4.15 7.69 1.98
N THR A 154 4.58 6.70 2.74
CA THR A 154 5.82 6.76 3.53
C THR A 154 7.05 6.89 2.64
N ILE A 155 7.16 6.06 1.59
CA ILE A 155 8.31 6.09 0.68
C ILE A 155 8.38 7.44 -0.04
N ALA A 156 7.26 7.90 -0.62
CA ALA A 156 7.23 9.15 -1.35
C ALA A 156 7.49 10.36 -0.46
N SER A 157 6.84 10.42 0.71
CA SER A 157 7.06 11.49 1.70
C SER A 157 8.49 11.48 2.23
N SER A 158 9.09 10.30 2.43
CA SER A 158 10.48 10.18 2.87
C SER A 158 11.46 10.69 1.82
N ILE A 159 11.27 10.35 0.55
CA ILE A 159 12.11 10.83 -0.55
C ILE A 159 12.06 12.36 -0.60
N ILE A 160 10.87 12.96 -0.57
CA ILE A 160 10.69 14.41 -0.62
C ILE A 160 11.30 15.06 0.65
N GLY A 161 10.90 14.60 1.82
CA GLY A 161 11.30 15.17 3.10
C GLY A 161 12.81 15.08 3.34
N VAL A 162 13.44 13.94 3.03
CA VAL A 162 14.89 13.76 3.11
C VAL A 162 15.61 14.67 2.13
N THR A 163 15.14 14.76 0.89
CA THR A 163 15.75 15.62 -0.14
C THR A 163 15.69 17.09 0.27
N VAL A 164 14.50 17.57 0.65
CA VAL A 164 14.31 18.98 1.05
C VAL A 164 15.10 19.29 2.32
N GLY A 165 15.02 18.43 3.35
CA GLY A 165 15.75 18.59 4.60
C GLY A 165 17.27 18.53 4.41
N ALA A 166 17.77 17.62 3.57
CA ALA A 166 19.19 17.52 3.23
C ALA A 166 19.70 18.79 2.53
N VAL A 167 18.96 19.30 1.53
CA VAL A 167 19.33 20.53 0.82
C VAL A 167 19.37 21.72 1.79
N GLN A 168 18.32 21.91 2.59
CA GLN A 168 18.26 22.99 3.57
C GLN A 168 19.41 22.88 4.59
N GLY A 169 19.59 21.70 5.18
CA GLY A 169 20.59 21.49 6.23
C GLY A 169 22.03 21.54 5.71
N TYR A 170 22.30 21.00 4.52
CA TYR A 170 23.67 20.99 3.96
C TYR A 170 24.11 22.37 3.50
N PHE A 171 23.33 23.07 2.69
CA PHE A 171 23.71 24.40 2.21
C PHE A 171 23.55 25.47 3.29
N GLY A 172 22.49 25.42 4.08
CA GLY A 172 22.24 26.40 5.14
C GLY A 172 21.99 27.82 4.62
N GLY A 173 22.18 28.81 5.47
CA GLY A 173 22.12 30.23 5.13
C GLY A 173 20.77 30.62 4.47
N ARG A 174 20.82 31.29 3.30
CA ARG A 174 19.63 31.78 2.60
C ARG A 174 18.75 30.63 2.10
N ILE A 175 19.33 29.53 1.65
CA ILE A 175 18.57 28.35 1.16
C ILE A 175 17.76 27.77 2.31
N ASP A 176 18.34 27.65 3.46
CA ASP A 176 17.69 27.19 4.67
C ASP A 176 16.57 28.14 5.12
N LEU A 177 16.85 29.44 5.21
CA LEU A 177 15.85 30.42 5.62
C LEU A 177 14.65 30.47 4.68
N VAL A 178 14.86 30.52 3.38
CA VAL A 178 13.77 30.54 2.39
C VAL A 178 13.02 29.21 2.39
N GLY A 179 13.72 28.09 2.40
CA GLY A 179 13.11 26.77 2.45
C GLY A 179 12.25 26.57 3.70
N GLN A 180 12.72 27.03 4.85
CA GLN A 180 11.95 26.96 6.10
C GLN A 180 10.68 27.82 6.04
N ARG A 181 10.75 29.03 5.47
CA ARG A 181 9.56 29.87 5.27
C ARG A 181 8.55 29.25 4.34
N LEU A 182 8.98 28.60 3.27
CA LEU A 182 8.09 27.87 2.38
C LEU A 182 7.39 26.70 3.10
N VAL A 183 8.14 25.92 3.88
CA VAL A 183 7.57 24.84 4.69
C VAL A 183 6.57 25.38 5.72
N GLU A 184 6.89 26.47 6.42
CA GLU A 184 5.99 27.09 7.40
C GLU A 184 4.67 27.59 6.77
N ILE A 185 4.75 28.27 5.60
CA ILE A 185 3.57 28.74 4.87
C ILE A 185 2.71 27.56 4.46
N TRP A 186 3.34 26.51 3.92
CA TRP A 186 2.65 25.31 3.46
C TRP A 186 2.01 24.54 4.63
N ALA A 187 2.71 24.41 5.74
CA ALA A 187 2.21 23.77 6.96
C ALA A 187 1.05 24.52 7.62
N GLY A 188 0.93 25.82 7.35
CA GLY A 188 -0.17 26.65 7.81
C GLY A 188 -1.50 26.40 7.09
N LEU A 189 -1.51 25.65 5.98
CA LEU A 189 -2.73 25.32 5.26
C LEU A 189 -3.55 24.28 6.05
N PRO A 190 -4.85 24.52 6.26
CA PRO A 190 -5.69 23.58 7.01
C PRO A 190 -6.07 22.38 6.12
N VAL A 191 -5.35 21.27 6.30
CA VAL A 191 -5.48 20.04 5.47
C VAL A 191 -6.92 19.53 5.42
N LEU A 192 -7.65 19.56 6.53
CA LEU A 192 -9.05 19.11 6.58
C LEU A 192 -9.96 19.94 5.68
N PHE A 193 -9.77 21.27 5.63
CA PHE A 193 -10.57 22.13 4.74
C PHE A 193 -10.26 21.83 3.27
N LEU A 194 -8.99 21.59 2.94
CA LEU A 194 -8.61 21.22 1.59
C LEU A 194 -9.19 19.86 1.19
N LEU A 195 -9.21 18.88 2.10
CA LEU A 195 -9.86 17.59 1.89
C LEU A 195 -11.37 17.76 1.60
N ILE A 196 -12.08 18.53 2.40
CA ILE A 196 -13.52 18.80 2.23
C ILE A 196 -13.77 19.50 0.90
N LEU A 197 -12.99 20.53 0.58
CA LEU A 197 -13.12 21.27 -0.67
C LEU A 197 -12.89 20.38 -1.88
N LEU A 198 -11.86 19.59 -1.87
CA LEU A 198 -11.53 18.70 -2.99
C LEU A 198 -12.52 17.54 -3.15
N SER A 199 -13.04 16.99 -2.05
CA SER A 199 -14.07 15.96 -2.12
C SER A 199 -15.42 16.46 -2.62
N SER A 200 -15.64 17.77 -2.62
CA SER A 200 -16.83 18.38 -3.26
C SER A 200 -16.67 18.59 -4.78
N LEU A 201 -15.44 18.60 -5.29
CA LEU A 201 -15.12 18.83 -6.70
C LEU A 201 -14.79 17.55 -7.46
N VAL A 202 -14.25 16.54 -6.77
CA VAL A 202 -13.80 15.27 -7.36
C VAL A 202 -14.29 14.14 -6.46
N ASP A 203 -14.76 13.06 -7.09
CA ASP A 203 -15.19 11.88 -6.34
C ASP A 203 -14.06 11.32 -5.47
N PRO A 204 -14.31 11.10 -4.17
CA PRO A 204 -13.30 10.61 -3.25
C PRO A 204 -12.78 9.24 -3.68
N SER A 205 -11.47 9.16 -3.90
CA SER A 205 -10.80 7.94 -4.28
C SER A 205 -9.49 7.76 -3.49
N ALA A 206 -9.05 6.50 -3.34
CA ALA A 206 -7.80 6.22 -2.64
C ALA A 206 -6.57 6.91 -3.29
N PRO A 207 -6.42 6.95 -4.63
CA PRO A 207 -5.34 7.72 -5.26
C PRO A 207 -5.40 9.22 -4.98
N MET A 208 -6.60 9.81 -5.01
CA MET A 208 -6.77 11.24 -4.71
C MET A 208 -6.36 11.55 -3.27
N LEU A 209 -6.82 10.74 -2.31
CA LEU A 209 -6.44 10.89 -0.92
C LEU A 209 -4.94 10.73 -0.70
N LEU A 210 -4.31 9.77 -1.41
CA LEU A 210 -2.87 9.55 -1.38
C LEU A 210 -2.10 10.80 -1.85
N LEU A 211 -2.48 11.36 -2.99
CA LEU A 211 -1.86 12.58 -3.53
C LEU A 211 -1.99 13.75 -2.55
N LEU A 212 -3.18 13.95 -1.99
CA LEU A 212 -3.42 14.99 -1.00
C LEU A 212 -2.54 14.84 0.24
N LEU A 213 -2.48 13.64 0.82
CA LEU A 213 -1.65 13.39 1.99
C LEU A 213 -0.16 13.52 1.66
N MET A 214 0.26 13.14 0.45
CA MET A 214 1.64 13.34 -0.02
C MET A 214 2.06 14.82 -0.05
N LEU A 215 1.15 15.74 -0.34
CA LEU A 215 1.46 17.19 -0.34
C LEU A 215 1.87 17.71 1.04
N PHE A 216 1.47 17.03 2.13
CA PHE A 216 1.70 17.51 3.50
C PHE A 216 2.61 16.60 4.34
N SER A 217 2.59 15.28 4.12
CA SER A 217 3.27 14.31 5.00
C SER A 217 4.79 14.45 5.04
N TRP A 218 5.41 14.94 3.98
CA TRP A 218 6.88 15.09 3.87
C TRP A 218 7.47 16.15 4.81
N MET A 219 6.67 17.15 5.23
CA MET A 219 7.16 18.28 6.03
C MET A 219 7.66 17.85 7.42
N ALA A 220 7.02 16.87 8.04
CA ALA A 220 7.41 16.37 9.36
C ALA A 220 8.85 15.84 9.36
N LEU A 221 9.29 15.22 8.26
CA LEU A 221 10.63 14.67 8.13
C LEU A 221 11.68 15.74 7.83
N VAL A 222 11.29 16.83 7.17
CA VAL A 222 12.22 17.92 6.82
C VAL A 222 12.93 18.48 8.05
N ALA A 223 12.20 18.76 9.12
CA ALA A 223 12.77 19.36 10.33
C ALA A 223 13.85 18.48 10.96
N VAL A 224 13.60 17.17 11.06
CA VAL A 224 14.53 16.20 11.64
C VAL A 224 15.77 16.04 10.77
N VAL A 225 15.59 15.83 9.47
CA VAL A 225 16.70 15.65 8.52
C VAL A 225 17.54 16.93 8.43
N ARG A 226 16.89 18.08 8.34
CA ARG A 226 17.56 19.39 8.32
C ARG A 226 18.47 19.57 9.55
N ALA A 227 17.95 19.32 10.75
CA ALA A 227 18.74 19.45 11.99
C ALA A 227 19.97 18.55 11.97
N GLU A 228 19.83 17.31 11.55
CA GLU A 228 20.92 16.35 11.47
C GLU A 228 21.97 16.77 10.41
N PHE A 229 21.53 17.27 9.27
CA PHE A 229 22.45 17.76 8.23
C PHE A 229 23.19 19.04 8.66
N LEU A 230 22.52 19.95 9.36
CA LEU A 230 23.17 21.15 9.94
C LEU A 230 24.27 20.77 10.93
N ARG A 231 24.05 19.71 11.71
CA ARG A 231 25.06 19.18 12.65
C ARG A 231 26.21 18.53 11.90
N THR A 232 25.89 17.58 11.01
CA THR A 232 26.86 16.69 10.38
C THR A 232 27.78 17.42 9.37
N ARG A 233 27.25 18.44 8.65
CA ARG A 233 28.04 19.19 7.67
C ARG A 233 29.29 19.86 8.23
N ASN A 234 29.39 20.04 9.56
CA ASN A 234 30.51 20.66 10.26
C ASN A 234 31.57 19.66 10.74
N PHE A 235 31.36 18.37 10.55
CA PHE A 235 32.29 17.33 10.95
C PHE A 235 33.54 17.33 10.06
N ASP A 236 34.69 16.94 10.65
CA ASP A 236 35.98 17.03 9.99
C ASP A 236 36.09 16.22 8.71
N TYR A 237 35.45 15.04 8.66
CA TYR A 237 35.44 14.23 7.45
C TYR A 237 34.68 14.91 6.28
N VAL A 238 33.60 15.65 6.56
CA VAL A 238 32.89 16.44 5.55
C VAL A 238 33.70 17.59 5.03
N ARG A 239 34.43 18.28 5.97
CA ARG A 239 35.33 19.35 5.60
C ARG A 239 36.51 18.84 4.77
N ALA A 240 37.05 17.68 5.11
CA ALA A 240 38.14 17.05 4.36
C ALA A 240 37.67 16.68 2.94
N SER A 241 36.54 16.05 2.76
CA SER A 241 35.97 15.73 1.44
C SER A 241 35.77 17.00 0.58
N ARG A 242 35.30 18.10 1.20
CA ARG A 242 35.15 19.38 0.52
C ARG A 242 36.49 19.98 0.12
N ALA A 243 37.51 19.91 1.00
CA ALA A 243 38.88 20.40 0.70
C ALA A 243 39.55 19.60 -0.43
N LEU A 244 39.18 18.31 -0.59
CA LEU A 244 39.65 17.45 -1.67
C LEU A 244 38.90 17.68 -2.99
N GLY A 245 37.92 18.61 -3.03
CA GLY A 245 37.19 18.96 -4.24
C GLY A 245 36.05 17.97 -4.61
N VAL A 246 35.62 17.12 -3.67
CA VAL A 246 34.50 16.23 -3.89
C VAL A 246 33.20 17.05 -4.13
N SER A 247 32.38 16.64 -5.07
CA SER A 247 31.14 17.35 -5.40
C SER A 247 30.16 17.39 -4.22
N ASN A 248 29.38 18.48 -4.09
CA ASN A 248 28.40 18.60 -3.01
C ASN A 248 27.38 17.45 -3.01
N PHE A 249 26.99 16.97 -4.20
CA PHE A 249 26.06 15.84 -4.34
C PHE A 249 26.66 14.54 -3.79
N ASP A 250 27.94 14.27 -4.10
CA ASP A 250 28.63 13.07 -3.60
C ASP A 250 28.86 13.16 -2.09
N ILE A 251 29.21 14.33 -1.56
CA ILE A 251 29.33 14.55 -0.11
C ILE A 251 27.99 14.28 0.58
N ILE A 252 26.89 14.84 0.07
CA ILE A 252 25.56 14.60 0.62
C ILE A 252 25.24 13.10 0.61
N ARG A 253 25.44 12.42 -0.51
CA ARG A 253 25.04 11.04 -0.73
C ARG A 253 25.92 10.03 0.00
N GLN A 254 27.25 10.24 0.02
CA GLN A 254 28.21 9.24 0.50
C GLN A 254 28.69 9.52 1.92
N ASP A 255 28.82 10.78 2.30
CA ASP A 255 29.37 11.17 3.59
C ASP A 255 28.29 11.55 4.61
N VAL A 256 27.33 12.41 4.23
CA VAL A 256 26.38 12.98 5.20
C VAL A 256 25.18 12.07 5.38
N LEU A 257 24.47 11.69 4.30
CA LEU A 257 23.22 10.95 4.37
C LEU A 257 23.34 9.59 5.10
N PRO A 258 24.35 8.74 4.82
CA PRO A 258 24.47 7.45 5.50
C PRO A 258 24.73 7.59 7.00
N ASN A 259 25.46 8.63 7.40
CA ASN A 259 25.75 8.91 8.80
C ASN A 259 24.58 9.59 9.53
N ALA A 260 23.85 10.47 8.85
CA ALA A 260 22.64 11.10 9.36
C ALA A 260 21.49 10.10 9.59
N MET A 261 21.42 9.03 8.81
CA MET A 261 20.38 7.98 8.97
C MET A 261 20.64 7.03 10.16
N VAL A 262 21.77 7.15 10.84
CA VAL A 262 22.13 6.27 11.97
C VAL A 262 21.82 6.93 13.32
N ALA A 263 21.67 8.24 13.34
CA ALA A 263 21.29 9.02 14.51
C ALA A 263 19.78 9.04 14.73
#